data_4eb92a9c51a2fba09a37dc1ec25cab33
#
_entry.id   4eb92a9c51a2fba09a37dc1ec25cab33
#
_cell.length_a   1.000
_cell.length_b   1.000
_cell.length_c   1.000
_cell.angle_alpha   90.00
_cell.angle_beta   90.00
_cell.angle_gamma   90.00
#
_symmetry.space_group_name_H-M   'P 1'
#
loop_
_entity.id
_entity.type
_entity.pdbx_description
1 polymer ?
#
loop_
_entity_poly.entity_id
_entity_poly.type
_entity_poly.pdbx_seq_one_letter_code
_entity_poly.pdbx_strand_id
1 'polypeptide(L)'
;GKPASIILKNNSINDPQIIDKISEASCAGVRVDMIVRGICCVRAGMPGRTENVHIRSLVGRYLEHSRIYCFGSGENMRIYIASGDFLTRNTERRVEVGVRVDDPAIAKKLRGILDLQLRDTVNAREMQPDGTYTKVRPAEGQPPVDSQMAMFGYFQYGFEMPPEKPKAKPKPKTAAAKATAKPVTRQHAALRPKRASLLQNLFGRGKK
;
A
#
# COMPACT_ATOMS: atom_id res chain seq x y z
N GLY A 1 20.24 2.90 24.30
CA GLY A 1 19.24 3.88 23.88
C GLY A 1 17.82 3.47 24.31
N LYS A 2 16.86 4.37 24.22
CA LYS A 2 15.45 4.03 24.47
C LYS A 2 14.87 3.34 23.23
N PRO A 3 13.95 2.37 23.39
CA PRO A 3 13.27 1.78 22.24
C PRO A 3 12.55 2.86 21.41
N ALA A 4 12.82 2.91 20.13
CA ALA A 4 12.21 3.88 19.23
C ALA A 4 11.72 3.18 17.94
N SER A 5 10.62 3.66 17.40
CA SER A 5 10.09 3.22 16.10
C SER A 5 9.46 4.40 15.38
N ILE A 6 9.40 4.32 14.07
CA ILE A 6 8.74 5.30 13.22
C ILE A 6 7.78 4.55 12.30
N ILE A 7 6.53 5.03 12.19
CA ILE A 7 5.59 4.55 11.18
C ILE A 7 5.09 5.75 10.40
N LEU A 8 5.31 5.72 9.09
CA LEU A 8 4.94 6.80 8.18
C LEU A 8 3.91 6.30 7.17
N LYS A 9 2.69 6.82 7.23
CA LYS A 9 1.70 6.62 6.16
C LYS A 9 1.52 7.92 5.40
N ASN A 10 1.84 7.89 4.12
CA ASN A 10 1.67 9.03 3.22
C ASN A 10 1.39 8.54 1.78
N ASN A 11 1.08 9.49 0.87
CA ASN A 11 0.88 9.09 -0.52
C ASN A 11 2.19 9.00 -1.28
N SER A 12 3.10 9.94 -1.04
CA SER A 12 4.37 10.04 -1.78
C SER A 12 5.48 10.65 -0.93
N ILE A 13 6.73 10.29 -1.26
CA ILE A 13 7.93 10.83 -0.66
C ILE A 13 9.04 11.01 -1.70
N ASN A 14 9.56 12.24 -1.82
CA ASN A 14 10.75 12.56 -2.63
C ASN A 14 11.61 13.68 -2.03
N ASP A 15 11.25 14.20 -0.86
CA ASP A 15 12.01 15.27 -0.21
C ASP A 15 13.36 14.72 0.28
N PRO A 16 14.52 15.26 -0.21
CA PRO A 16 15.84 14.74 0.14
C PRO A 16 16.15 14.86 1.63
N GLN A 17 15.76 15.96 2.26
CA GLN A 17 16.07 16.20 3.67
C GLN A 17 15.35 15.18 4.57
N ILE A 18 14.09 14.87 4.25
CA ILE A 18 13.31 13.85 4.98
C ILE A 18 13.89 12.45 4.73
N ILE A 19 14.30 12.16 3.49
CA ILE A 19 14.94 10.87 3.14
C ILE A 19 16.25 10.68 3.92
N ASP A 20 17.05 11.73 4.03
CA ASP A 20 18.29 11.68 4.84
C ASP A 20 17.99 11.44 6.32
N LYS A 21 16.95 12.08 6.88
CA LYS A 21 16.52 11.83 8.28
C LYS A 21 16.00 10.41 8.50
N ILE A 22 15.34 9.82 7.54
CA ILE A 22 14.92 8.40 7.59
C ILE A 22 16.16 7.49 7.59
N SER A 23 17.14 7.79 6.76
CA SER A 23 18.41 7.06 6.70
C SER A 23 19.19 7.18 8.02
N GLU A 24 19.32 8.39 8.55
CA GLU A 24 19.95 8.63 9.87
C GLU A 24 19.28 7.82 10.99
N ALA A 25 17.92 7.82 11.01
CA ALA A 25 17.17 7.05 12.00
C ALA A 25 17.44 5.55 11.86
N SER A 26 17.45 5.03 10.63
CA SER A 26 17.77 3.63 10.35
C SER A 26 19.18 3.26 10.80
N CYS A 27 20.18 4.09 10.48
CA CYS A 27 21.57 3.90 10.92
C CYS A 27 21.73 3.92 12.43
N ALA A 28 20.86 4.67 13.12
CA ALA A 28 20.79 4.68 14.59
C ALA A 28 20.05 3.47 15.19
N GLY A 29 19.65 2.49 14.37
CA GLY A 29 18.96 1.28 14.81
C GLY A 29 17.45 1.45 15.01
N VAL A 30 16.85 2.57 14.58
CA VAL A 30 15.41 2.81 14.66
C VAL A 30 14.71 2.04 13.54
N ARG A 31 13.73 1.21 13.90
CA ARG A 31 12.84 0.58 12.92
C ARG A 31 11.91 1.63 12.30
N VAL A 32 11.89 1.69 10.97
CA VAL A 32 11.03 2.57 10.20
C VAL A 32 10.12 1.74 9.30
N ASP A 33 8.83 1.75 9.55
CA ASP A 33 7.81 1.13 8.70
C ASP A 33 7.09 2.22 7.89
N MET A 34 7.06 2.08 6.57
CA MET A 34 6.45 3.05 5.68
C MET A 34 5.32 2.42 4.86
N ILE A 35 4.20 3.13 4.75
CA ILE A 35 3.05 2.78 3.90
C ILE A 35 2.91 3.89 2.87
N VAL A 36 3.39 3.64 1.63
CA VAL A 36 3.46 4.64 0.56
C VAL A 36 2.81 4.06 -0.69
N ARG A 37 1.76 4.71 -1.22
CA ARG A 37 1.00 4.21 -2.37
C ARG A 37 1.41 4.80 -3.73
N GLY A 38 2.15 5.90 -3.74
CA GLY A 38 2.58 6.63 -4.93
C GLY A 38 4.10 6.66 -5.07
N ILE A 39 4.63 7.83 -5.42
CA ILE A 39 6.07 8.03 -5.61
C ILE A 39 6.81 7.74 -4.30
N CYS A 40 7.81 6.87 -4.36
CA CYS A 40 8.67 6.55 -3.23
C CYS A 40 10.13 6.60 -3.68
N CYS A 41 10.86 7.64 -3.25
CA CYS A 41 12.29 7.82 -3.55
C CYS A 41 13.19 7.27 -2.43
N VAL A 42 12.64 6.58 -1.43
CA VAL A 42 13.40 5.79 -0.46
C VAL A 42 13.51 4.36 -0.97
N ARG A 43 14.68 3.75 -0.82
CA ARG A 43 14.88 2.33 -1.07
C ARG A 43 15.00 1.60 0.27
N ALA A 44 14.25 0.54 0.45
CA ALA A 44 14.24 -0.27 1.67
C ALA A 44 15.46 -1.20 1.75
N GLY A 45 15.90 -1.54 2.95
CA GLY A 45 16.84 -2.63 3.22
C GLY A 45 18.25 -2.45 2.64
N MET A 46 18.67 -1.22 2.35
CA MET A 46 20.01 -0.95 1.82
C MET A 46 21.07 -0.98 2.93
N PRO A 47 22.12 -1.82 2.81
CA PRO A 47 23.20 -1.87 3.79
C PRO A 47 23.84 -0.52 4.06
N GLY A 48 24.05 -0.20 5.35
CA GLY A 48 24.67 1.04 5.81
C GLY A 48 23.81 2.29 5.63
N ARG A 49 22.54 2.17 5.22
CA ARG A 49 21.64 3.32 5.03
C ARG A 49 20.22 3.08 5.53
N THR A 50 19.54 2.08 4.97
CA THR A 50 18.11 1.86 5.21
C THR A 50 17.82 0.42 5.63
N GLU A 51 18.76 -0.23 6.30
CA GLU A 51 18.65 -1.63 6.76
C GLU A 51 17.42 -1.88 7.62
N ASN A 52 17.04 -0.86 8.41
CA ASN A 52 15.89 -0.92 9.32
C ASN A 52 14.63 -0.25 8.74
N VAL A 53 14.63 0.05 7.42
CA VAL A 53 13.48 0.64 6.73
C VAL A 53 12.73 -0.43 5.97
N HIS A 54 11.44 -0.55 6.26
CA HIS A 54 10.49 -1.45 5.59
C HIS A 54 9.44 -0.62 4.88
N ILE A 55 9.22 -0.86 3.60
CA ILE A 55 8.29 -0.06 2.78
C ILE A 55 7.24 -0.96 2.17
N ARG A 56 5.98 -0.62 2.41
CA ARG A 56 4.82 -1.27 1.79
C ARG A 56 4.06 -0.29 0.92
N SER A 57 3.64 -0.74 -0.26
CA SER A 57 2.64 -0.08 -1.07
C SER A 57 1.30 -0.75 -0.85
N LEU A 58 0.29 0.05 -0.48
CA LEU A 58 -1.08 -0.40 -0.25
C LEU A 58 -2.00 0.28 -1.26
N VAL A 59 -2.46 -0.48 -2.24
CA VAL A 59 -3.42 -0.04 -3.26
C VAL A 59 -4.52 -1.08 -3.37
N GLY A 60 -5.73 -0.70 -3.03
CA GLY A 60 -6.90 -1.58 -3.00
C GLY A 60 -8.12 -0.93 -3.63
N ARG A 61 -9.30 -1.34 -3.19
CA ARG A 61 -10.59 -0.84 -3.69
C ARG A 61 -10.82 0.64 -3.40
N TYR A 62 -10.36 1.09 -2.23
CA TYR A 62 -10.56 2.46 -1.76
C TYR A 62 -9.26 3.26 -1.82
N LEU A 63 -9.41 4.58 -1.97
CA LEU A 63 -8.27 5.49 -2.01
C LEU A 63 -7.65 5.65 -0.61
N GLU A 64 -6.38 5.27 -0.49
CA GLU A 64 -5.58 5.43 0.73
C GLU A 64 -4.96 6.84 0.78
N HIS A 65 -5.75 7.85 1.16
CA HIS A 65 -5.33 9.26 1.09
C HIS A 65 -4.92 9.87 2.44
N SER A 66 -5.08 9.16 3.54
CA SER A 66 -4.69 9.65 4.86
C SER A 66 -3.17 9.76 5.01
N ARG A 67 -2.71 10.77 5.75
CA ARG A 67 -1.33 10.92 6.18
C ARG A 67 -1.31 10.86 7.69
N ILE A 68 -0.60 9.86 8.21
CA ILE A 68 -0.49 9.58 9.63
C ILE A 68 0.99 9.31 9.92
N TYR A 69 1.55 10.07 10.84
CA TYR A 69 2.95 9.99 11.21
C TYR A 69 3.05 9.62 12.69
N CYS A 70 3.66 8.48 12.98
CA CYS A 70 3.79 7.96 14.33
C CYS A 70 5.26 7.80 14.68
N PHE A 71 5.70 8.46 15.76
CA PHE A 71 7.05 8.44 16.28
C PHE A 71 7.07 7.90 17.70
N GLY A 72 8.03 7.04 18.01
CA GLY A 72 8.16 6.40 19.32
C GLY A 72 7.20 5.25 19.53
N SER A 73 7.17 4.72 20.75
CA SER A 73 6.34 3.58 21.15
C SER A 73 5.88 3.73 22.60
N GLY A 74 4.81 3.02 22.98
CA GLY A 74 4.26 3.05 24.33
C GLY A 74 3.89 4.48 24.75
N GLU A 75 4.26 4.86 25.98
CA GLU A 75 3.97 6.19 26.53
C GLU A 75 4.69 7.35 25.82
N ASN A 76 5.79 7.04 25.12
CA ASN A 76 6.54 8.03 24.34
C ASN A 76 6.02 8.18 22.89
N MET A 77 4.93 7.51 22.54
CA MET A 77 4.33 7.62 21.21
C MET A 77 3.80 9.03 20.96
N ARG A 78 4.13 9.57 19.78
CA ARG A 78 3.60 10.83 19.27
C ARG A 78 3.00 10.57 17.90
N ILE A 79 1.72 10.84 17.74
CA ILE A 79 0.99 10.67 16.48
C ILE A 79 0.56 12.02 15.94
N TYR A 80 0.71 12.19 14.63
CA TYR A 80 0.30 13.35 13.87
C TYR A 80 -0.58 12.92 12.70
N ILE A 81 -1.59 13.72 12.39
CA ILE A 81 -2.33 13.69 11.13
C ILE A 81 -1.97 14.94 10.33
N ALA A 82 -1.85 14.81 9.01
CA ALA A 82 -1.40 15.91 8.17
C ALA A 82 -2.10 15.98 6.82
N SER A 83 -2.08 17.18 6.23
CA SER A 83 -2.53 17.42 4.86
C SER A 83 -1.43 17.15 3.83
N GLY A 84 -0.16 17.31 4.21
CA GLY A 84 1.01 17.22 3.34
C GLY A 84 1.62 15.83 3.26
N ASP A 85 2.11 15.49 2.07
CA ASP A 85 3.05 14.40 1.85
C ASP A 85 4.49 14.87 2.06
N PHE A 86 5.44 13.96 2.05
CA PHE A 86 6.86 14.26 2.11
C PHE A 86 7.45 14.50 0.70
N LEU A 87 6.82 15.41 -0.04
CA LEU A 87 7.32 15.89 -1.32
C LEU A 87 7.93 17.28 -1.13
N THR A 88 9.02 17.60 -1.83
CA THR A 88 9.67 18.91 -1.79
C THR A 88 8.68 20.07 -2.05
N ARG A 89 7.70 19.88 -2.92
CA ARG A 89 6.64 20.88 -3.13
C ARG A 89 5.76 21.12 -1.89
N ASN A 90 5.56 20.11 -1.05
CA ASN A 90 4.77 20.24 0.18
C ASN A 90 5.59 20.91 1.28
N THR A 91 6.87 20.60 1.39
CA THR A 91 7.77 21.11 2.42
C THR A 91 8.26 22.52 2.15
N GLU A 92 8.44 22.91 0.86
CA GLU A 92 9.04 24.19 0.48
C GLU A 92 8.09 25.20 -0.15
N ARG A 93 6.98 24.73 -0.82
CA ARG A 93 6.16 25.58 -1.68
C ARG A 93 4.69 25.64 -1.31
N ARG A 94 4.27 24.90 -0.30
CA ARG A 94 2.87 24.84 0.17
C ARG A 94 2.79 25.14 1.64
N VAL A 95 1.64 25.64 2.05
CA VAL A 95 1.26 25.66 3.45
C VAL A 95 0.52 24.36 3.75
N GLU A 96 1.10 23.53 4.56
CA GLU A 96 0.51 22.26 4.99
C GLU A 96 0.22 22.30 6.49
N VAL A 97 -0.80 21.58 6.90
CA VAL A 97 -1.21 21.51 8.31
C VAL A 97 -0.85 20.14 8.86
N GLY A 98 -0.13 20.12 9.99
CA GLY A 98 0.13 18.93 10.78
C GLY A 98 -0.39 19.13 12.20
N VAL A 99 -1.23 18.21 12.67
CA VAL A 99 -1.83 18.29 13.99
C VAL A 99 -1.35 17.11 14.83
N ARG A 100 -0.77 17.39 15.99
CA ARG A 100 -0.48 16.35 16.98
C ARG A 100 -1.78 15.90 17.64
N VAL A 101 -1.95 14.60 17.76
CA VAL A 101 -3.12 14.01 18.43
C VAL A 101 -2.74 13.66 19.86
N ASP A 102 -3.22 14.49 20.79
CA ASP A 102 -2.93 14.34 22.22
C ASP A 102 -3.94 13.48 22.97
N ASP A 103 -5.15 13.31 22.45
CA ASP A 103 -6.16 12.41 23.01
C ASP A 103 -5.70 10.95 22.89
N PRO A 104 -5.54 10.22 24.02
CA PRO A 104 -5.01 8.85 24.00
C PRO A 104 -5.94 7.87 23.27
N ALA A 105 -7.26 8.07 23.33
CA ALA A 105 -8.23 7.19 22.68
C ALA A 105 -8.18 7.37 21.15
N ILE A 106 -8.05 8.61 20.67
CA ILE A 106 -7.87 8.89 19.24
C ILE A 106 -6.50 8.40 18.76
N ALA A 107 -5.44 8.66 19.52
CA ALA A 107 -4.09 8.17 19.20
C ALA A 107 -4.05 6.64 19.08
N LYS A 108 -4.71 5.92 20.00
CA LYS A 108 -4.86 4.46 19.94
C LYS A 108 -5.60 4.01 18.69
N LYS A 109 -6.67 4.72 18.28
CA LYS A 109 -7.39 4.44 17.04
C LYS A 109 -6.52 4.61 15.81
N LEU A 110 -5.78 5.70 15.70
CA LEU A 110 -4.88 5.97 14.59
C LEU A 110 -3.74 4.93 14.53
N ARG A 111 -3.18 4.56 15.66
CA ARG A 111 -2.17 3.49 15.74
C ARG A 111 -2.75 2.16 15.25
N GLY A 112 -3.96 1.80 15.66
CA GLY A 112 -4.64 0.60 15.21
C GLY A 112 -4.89 0.56 13.70
N ILE A 113 -5.19 1.72 13.08
CA ILE A 113 -5.27 1.85 11.60
C ILE A 113 -3.93 1.50 10.96
N LEU A 114 -2.83 2.07 11.46
CA LEU A 114 -1.49 1.78 10.95
C LEU A 114 -1.13 0.30 11.12
N ASP A 115 -1.37 -0.27 12.30
CA ASP A 115 -1.09 -1.68 12.58
C ASP A 115 -1.91 -2.63 11.71
N LEU A 116 -3.17 -2.29 11.42
CA LEU A 116 -4.02 -3.06 10.51
C LEU A 116 -3.48 -3.03 9.07
N GLN A 117 -3.07 -1.86 8.58
CA GLN A 117 -2.50 -1.71 7.25
C GLN A 117 -1.13 -2.39 7.12
N LEU A 118 -0.31 -2.37 8.16
CA LEU A 118 0.96 -3.12 8.19
C LEU A 118 0.76 -4.64 8.20
N ARG A 119 -0.42 -5.14 8.53
CA ARG A 119 -0.77 -6.57 8.47
C ARG A 119 -1.46 -6.98 7.18
N ASP A 120 -1.73 -6.04 6.25
CA ASP A 120 -2.40 -6.36 4.99
C ASP A 120 -1.59 -7.38 4.17
N THR A 121 -2.27 -8.44 3.73
CA THR A 121 -1.72 -9.50 2.88
C THR A 121 -2.50 -9.70 1.57
N VAL A 122 -3.57 -8.93 1.38
CA VAL A 122 -4.41 -8.99 0.17
C VAL A 122 -4.00 -7.93 -0.84
N ASN A 123 -3.81 -6.69 -0.39
CA ASN A 123 -3.54 -5.54 -1.25
C ASN A 123 -2.08 -5.07 -1.20
N ALA A 124 -1.35 -5.42 -0.13
CA ALA A 124 0.00 -4.93 0.10
C ALA A 124 1.06 -5.56 -0.81
N ARG A 125 2.02 -4.73 -1.20
CA ARG A 125 3.29 -5.12 -1.83
C ARG A 125 4.43 -4.55 -1.01
N GLU A 126 5.49 -5.31 -0.81
CA GLU A 126 6.67 -4.92 -0.04
C GLU A 126 7.84 -4.63 -0.96
N MET A 127 8.50 -3.50 -0.74
CA MET A 127 9.68 -3.11 -1.50
C MET A 127 10.88 -3.97 -1.10
N GLN A 128 11.59 -4.46 -2.11
CA GLN A 128 12.84 -5.21 -1.95
C GLN A 128 14.05 -4.27 -2.03
N PRO A 129 15.25 -4.70 -1.57
CA PRO A 129 16.46 -3.88 -1.64
C PRO A 129 16.88 -3.46 -3.06
N ASP A 130 16.46 -4.19 -4.08
CA ASP A 130 16.67 -3.84 -5.49
C ASP A 130 15.68 -2.78 -6.02
N GLY A 131 14.67 -2.42 -5.20
CA GLY A 131 13.62 -1.46 -5.55
C GLY A 131 12.39 -2.09 -6.21
N THR A 132 12.39 -3.40 -6.44
CA THR A 132 11.20 -4.11 -6.91
C THR A 132 10.18 -4.29 -5.78
N TYR A 133 8.92 -4.61 -6.13
CA TYR A 133 7.86 -4.85 -5.18
C TYR A 133 7.33 -6.27 -5.30
N THR A 134 7.36 -7.01 -4.21
CA THR A 134 6.77 -8.35 -4.13
C THR A 134 5.42 -8.30 -3.41
N LYS A 135 4.47 -9.13 -3.87
CA LYS A 135 3.16 -9.24 -3.19
C LYS A 135 3.34 -9.87 -1.81
N VAL A 136 2.81 -9.22 -0.79
CA VAL A 136 2.74 -9.80 0.56
C VAL A 136 1.72 -10.94 0.55
N ARG A 137 2.05 -12.04 1.19
CA ARG A 137 1.18 -13.21 1.33
C ARG A 137 0.99 -13.54 2.80
N PRO A 138 -0.16 -14.10 3.19
CA PRO A 138 -0.33 -14.58 4.55
C PRO A 138 0.69 -15.69 4.85
N ALA A 139 1.11 -15.78 6.11
CA ALA A 139 1.90 -16.91 6.56
C ALA A 139 1.08 -18.22 6.41
N GLU A 140 1.78 -19.35 6.33
CA GLU A 140 1.14 -20.65 6.19
C GLU A 140 0.14 -20.87 7.33
N GLY A 141 -1.08 -21.30 6.97
CA GLY A 141 -2.17 -21.53 7.91
C GLY A 141 -2.85 -20.26 8.45
N GLN A 142 -2.36 -19.05 8.10
CA GLN A 142 -3.00 -17.81 8.50
C GLN A 142 -4.03 -17.33 7.47
N PRO A 143 -5.18 -16.78 7.91
CA PRO A 143 -6.14 -16.20 6.98
C PRO A 143 -5.58 -14.93 6.32
N PRO A 144 -5.99 -14.63 5.08
CA PRO A 144 -5.62 -13.39 4.42
C PRO A 144 -6.26 -12.19 5.14
N VAL A 145 -5.50 -11.10 5.26
CA VAL A 145 -5.95 -9.83 5.85
C VAL A 145 -6.12 -8.80 4.74
N ASP A 146 -7.35 -8.38 4.49
CA ASP A 146 -7.68 -7.20 3.69
C ASP A 146 -7.92 -6.04 4.66
N SER A 147 -6.94 -5.15 4.78
CA SER A 147 -6.99 -4.05 5.74
C SER A 147 -8.12 -3.06 5.44
N GLN A 148 -8.47 -2.85 4.17
CA GLN A 148 -9.56 -1.95 3.79
C GLN A 148 -10.93 -2.51 4.20
N MET A 149 -11.15 -3.80 3.99
CA MET A 149 -12.39 -4.44 4.40
C MET A 149 -12.46 -4.61 5.92
N ALA A 150 -11.35 -4.96 6.57
CA ALA A 150 -11.28 -5.07 8.02
C ALA A 150 -11.51 -3.73 8.74
N MET A 151 -11.19 -2.60 8.07
CA MET A 151 -11.41 -1.26 8.62
C MET A 151 -12.89 -0.99 8.92
N PHE A 152 -13.83 -1.53 8.16
CA PHE A 152 -15.26 -1.41 8.46
C PHE A 152 -15.61 -2.04 9.81
N GLY A 153 -15.13 -3.26 10.06
CA GLY A 153 -15.30 -3.92 11.36
C GLY A 153 -14.60 -3.15 12.49
N TYR A 154 -13.39 -2.65 12.22
CA TYR A 154 -12.63 -1.87 13.18
C TYR A 154 -13.36 -0.60 13.65
N PHE A 155 -14.03 0.14 12.77
CA PHE A 155 -14.80 1.30 13.16
C PHE A 155 -16.17 0.97 13.72
N GLN A 156 -16.77 -0.14 13.30
CA GLN A 156 -18.12 -0.53 13.74
C GLN A 156 -18.11 -1.19 15.13
N TYR A 157 -17.10 -2.02 15.42
CA TYR A 157 -17.07 -2.86 16.63
C TYR A 157 -15.95 -2.46 17.62
N GLY A 158 -15.22 -1.38 17.32
CA GLY A 158 -14.02 -1.04 18.08
C GLY A 158 -12.88 -2.02 17.81
N PHE A 159 -11.70 -1.76 18.22
CA PHE A 159 -10.41 -2.41 17.97
C PHE A 159 -10.33 -3.95 18.08
N GLU A 160 -11.41 -4.64 18.28
CA GLU A 160 -11.49 -6.08 18.26
C GLU A 160 -11.73 -6.55 16.82
N MET A 161 -10.91 -7.48 16.35
CA MET A 161 -11.15 -8.17 15.09
C MET A 161 -12.55 -8.81 15.18
N PRO A 162 -13.44 -8.61 14.21
CA PRO A 162 -14.71 -9.30 14.22
C PRO A 162 -14.44 -10.81 14.33
N PRO A 163 -15.23 -11.55 15.13
CA PRO A 163 -15.08 -12.99 15.24
C PRO A 163 -15.13 -13.59 13.83
N GLU A 164 -14.21 -14.50 13.53
CA GLU A 164 -14.19 -15.19 12.24
C GLU A 164 -15.61 -15.74 11.97
N LYS A 165 -16.19 -15.31 10.83
CA LYS A 165 -17.45 -15.93 10.40
C LYS A 165 -17.19 -17.43 10.27
N PRO A 166 -18.00 -18.29 10.89
CA PRO A 166 -17.83 -19.72 10.77
C PRO A 166 -17.74 -20.07 9.28
N LYS A 167 -16.68 -20.78 8.90
CA LYS A 167 -16.45 -21.23 7.51
C LYS A 167 -17.72 -21.89 7.03
N ALA A 168 -18.33 -21.32 6.00
CA ALA A 168 -19.52 -21.91 5.37
C ALA A 168 -19.17 -23.36 5.01
N LYS A 169 -19.95 -24.30 5.55
CA LYS A 169 -19.78 -25.73 5.23
C LYS A 169 -19.74 -25.85 3.69
N PRO A 170 -18.78 -26.60 3.13
CA PRO A 170 -18.73 -26.78 1.68
C PRO A 170 -20.07 -27.30 1.21
N LYS A 171 -20.70 -26.60 0.26
CA LYS A 171 -21.92 -27.08 -0.39
C LYS A 171 -21.61 -28.45 -0.99
N PRO A 172 -22.48 -29.47 -0.79
CA PRO A 172 -22.27 -30.77 -1.40
C PRO A 172 -22.11 -30.59 -2.91
N LYS A 173 -21.06 -31.17 -3.47
CA LYS A 173 -20.83 -31.19 -4.92
C LYS A 173 -22.01 -31.96 -5.53
N THR A 174 -22.92 -31.25 -6.19
CA THR A 174 -23.92 -31.90 -7.06
C THR A 174 -23.16 -32.66 -8.14
N ALA A 175 -23.41 -33.93 -8.23
CA ALA A 175 -22.81 -34.82 -9.22
C ALA A 175 -23.04 -34.25 -10.63
N ALA A 176 -21.94 -34.00 -11.34
CA ALA A 176 -21.98 -33.49 -12.71
C ALA A 176 -22.69 -34.53 -13.60
N ALA A 177 -23.84 -34.15 -14.16
CA ALA A 177 -24.48 -34.91 -15.22
C ALA A 177 -23.53 -34.97 -16.42
N LYS A 178 -23.23 -36.17 -16.88
CA LYS A 178 -22.46 -36.43 -18.09
C LYS A 178 -23.19 -35.82 -19.32
N ALA A 179 -22.73 -34.66 -19.76
CA ALA A 179 -23.14 -34.10 -21.05
C ALA A 179 -22.27 -34.74 -22.14
N THR A 180 -22.91 -35.53 -22.99
CA THR A 180 -22.33 -36.10 -24.20
C THR A 180 -22.02 -34.97 -25.19
N ALA A 181 -20.75 -34.73 -25.44
CA ALA A 181 -20.28 -33.74 -26.42
C ALA A 181 -20.49 -34.27 -27.85
N LYS A 182 -21.25 -33.54 -28.66
CA LYS A 182 -21.26 -33.70 -30.14
C LYS A 182 -20.05 -32.93 -30.71
N PRO A 183 -19.39 -33.45 -31.75
CA PRO A 183 -18.25 -32.79 -32.35
C PRO A 183 -18.68 -31.55 -33.15
N VAL A 184 -18.10 -30.39 -32.86
CA VAL A 184 -18.27 -29.15 -33.62
C VAL A 184 -17.18 -29.10 -34.69
N THR A 185 -17.59 -29.13 -35.95
CA THR A 185 -16.74 -28.95 -37.13
C THR A 185 -16.22 -27.51 -37.17
N ARG A 186 -14.90 -27.33 -37.12
CA ARG A 186 -14.23 -26.03 -37.31
C ARG A 186 -14.26 -25.66 -38.80
N GLN A 187 -15.00 -24.62 -39.17
CA GLN A 187 -14.78 -23.89 -40.41
C GLN A 187 -13.81 -22.73 -40.14
N HIS A 188 -12.67 -22.79 -40.79
CA HIS A 188 -11.68 -21.71 -40.82
C HIS A 188 -12.18 -20.59 -41.74
N ALA A 189 -12.55 -19.44 -41.18
CA ALA A 189 -12.68 -18.19 -41.93
C ALA A 189 -11.44 -17.36 -41.69
N ALA A 190 -10.62 -17.19 -42.70
CA ALA A 190 -9.43 -16.36 -42.71
C ALA A 190 -9.83 -14.89 -42.75
N LEU A 191 -9.58 -14.12 -41.71
CA LEU A 191 -9.67 -12.68 -41.69
C LEU A 191 -8.28 -12.06 -41.98
N ARG A 192 -8.15 -11.47 -43.17
CA ARG A 192 -6.98 -10.64 -43.55
C ARG A 192 -7.00 -9.32 -42.80
N PRO A 193 -5.86 -8.84 -42.31
CA PRO A 193 -5.77 -7.51 -41.69
C PRO A 193 -5.70 -6.41 -42.78
N LYS A 194 -6.64 -5.48 -42.79
CA LYS A 194 -6.47 -4.19 -43.49
C LYS A 194 -5.62 -3.27 -42.59
N ARG A 195 -4.38 -3.07 -42.98
CA ARG A 195 -3.51 -2.00 -42.47
C ARG A 195 -3.45 -0.87 -43.47
N ALA A 196 -3.27 0.34 -42.89
CA ALA A 196 -2.85 1.59 -43.52
C ALA A 196 -3.95 2.51 -44.08
N SER A 197 -4.26 3.56 -43.31
CA SER A 197 -4.38 4.94 -43.83
C SER A 197 -4.88 5.93 -42.76
N LEU A 198 -4.17 6.07 -41.66
CA LEU A 198 -4.49 7.16 -40.70
C LEU A 198 -3.26 7.95 -40.19
N LEU A 199 -2.08 7.73 -40.76
CA LEU A 199 -0.86 8.41 -40.33
C LEU A 199 -0.24 9.34 -41.40
N GLN A 200 -0.86 9.51 -42.57
CA GLN A 200 -0.35 10.36 -43.64
C GLN A 200 -0.95 11.78 -43.72
N ASN A 201 -1.93 12.12 -42.87
CA ASN A 201 -2.58 13.43 -42.92
C ASN A 201 -2.17 14.41 -41.80
N LEU A 202 -1.16 14.09 -41.01
CA LEU A 202 -0.74 14.94 -39.87
C LEU A 202 0.62 15.65 -40.07
N PHE A 203 1.37 15.34 -41.14
CA PHE A 203 2.64 16.04 -41.42
C PHE A 203 2.77 16.34 -42.92
N GLY A 204 2.04 17.34 -43.37
CA GLY A 204 2.18 17.82 -44.75
C GLY A 204 1.66 19.24 -44.93
N ARG A 205 2.62 20.14 -45.12
CA ARG A 205 2.56 21.50 -45.63
C ARG A 205 2.83 22.62 -44.64
N GLY A 206 4.05 23.02 -44.61
CA GLY A 206 4.53 24.35 -44.34
C GLY A 206 5.67 24.65 -45.29
N LYS A 207 5.36 25.25 -46.45
CA LYS A 207 6.27 26.01 -47.27
C LYS A 207 5.55 27.30 -47.69
N LYS A 208 5.91 28.39 -47.16
CA LYS A 208 6.46 29.60 -47.74
C LYS A 208 6.61 30.63 -46.62
#